data_0f64767e84606d13353c07a4d49c62b7
#
_entry.id   0f64767e84606d13353c07a4d49c62b7
#
_cell.length_a   1.000
_cell.length_b   1.000
_cell.length_c   1.000
_cell.angle_alpha   90.00
_cell.angle_beta   90.00
_cell.angle_gamma   90.00
#
_symmetry.space_group_name_H-M   'P 1'
#
loop_
_entity.id
_entity.type
_entity.pdbx_description
1 polymer ?
#
loop_
_entity_poly.entity_id
_entity_poly.type
_entity_poly.pdbx_seq_one_letter_code
_entity_poly.pdbx_strand_id
1 'polypeptide(L)'
;ADASWHINDKLSTALLVHYSNDKMQHDGNDDGFLDTPLREQVNVMNRWYHKLDKYVAQYGVRYLHESRTGGQDTKHHDFTDPYRIHLNTNRAELFTKQAYIIDKEKVESVALILSGSYHEQKSRYDRTPYNVYQNNVYASLLYEKEFTPMHSLSTGLSMNYDGFDENLVQYAGGES
;
A
#
# COMPACT_ATOMS: atom_id res chain seq x y z
N ALA A 1 -8.23 -0.22 -14.79
CA ALA A 1 -8.80 -1.43 -15.40
C ALA A 1 -8.83 -2.54 -14.37
N ASP A 2 -9.86 -3.37 -14.41
CA ASP A 2 -10.02 -4.54 -13.57
C ASP A 2 -10.52 -5.70 -14.41
N ALA A 3 -10.08 -6.91 -14.08
CA ALA A 3 -10.48 -8.12 -14.74
C ALA A 3 -10.51 -9.27 -13.72
N SER A 4 -11.49 -10.14 -13.84
CA SER A 4 -11.62 -11.31 -12.98
C SER A 4 -11.95 -12.56 -13.79
N TRP A 5 -11.39 -13.68 -13.36
CA TRP A 5 -11.54 -14.98 -14.03
C TRP A 5 -11.87 -16.07 -13.02
N HIS A 6 -12.78 -16.95 -13.41
CA HIS A 6 -12.93 -18.24 -12.77
C HIS A 6 -12.02 -19.25 -13.47
N ILE A 7 -11.05 -19.78 -12.76
CA ILE A 7 -10.16 -20.82 -13.29
C ILE A 7 -10.88 -22.17 -13.24
N ASN A 8 -11.61 -22.42 -12.16
CA ASN A 8 -12.52 -23.53 -11.98
C ASN A 8 -13.52 -23.21 -10.84
N ASP A 9 -14.40 -24.15 -10.50
CA ASP A 9 -15.44 -23.97 -9.47
C ASP A 9 -14.90 -23.63 -8.07
N LYS A 10 -13.61 -23.84 -7.83
CA LYS A 10 -12.97 -23.67 -6.53
C LYS A 10 -11.96 -22.52 -6.49
N LEU A 11 -11.54 -22.02 -7.65
CA LEU A 11 -10.45 -21.06 -7.76
C LEU A 11 -10.83 -19.93 -8.72
N SER A 12 -10.72 -18.72 -8.24
CA SER A 12 -10.85 -17.49 -9.04
C SER A 12 -9.72 -16.51 -8.77
N THR A 13 -9.46 -15.65 -9.73
CA THR A 13 -8.46 -14.59 -9.61
C THR A 13 -8.99 -13.27 -10.14
N ALA A 14 -8.46 -12.18 -9.62
CA ALA A 14 -8.74 -10.84 -10.10
C ALA A 14 -7.43 -10.05 -10.22
N LEU A 15 -7.27 -9.36 -11.34
CA LEU A 15 -6.19 -8.43 -11.61
C LEU A 15 -6.77 -7.01 -11.66
N LEU A 16 -6.22 -6.12 -10.85
CA LEU A 16 -6.55 -4.71 -10.83
C LEU A 16 -5.31 -3.91 -11.22
N VAL A 17 -5.48 -3.02 -12.20
CA VAL A 17 -4.40 -2.14 -12.66
C VAL A 17 -4.93 -0.72 -12.68
N HIS A 18 -4.23 0.17 -12.01
CA HIS A 18 -4.49 1.59 -12.04
C HIS A 18 -3.23 2.33 -12.50
N TYR A 19 -3.41 3.21 -13.47
CA TYR A 19 -2.39 4.16 -13.91
C TYR A 19 -2.98 5.56 -13.87
N SER A 20 -2.25 6.49 -13.31
CA SER A 20 -2.57 7.91 -13.39
C SER A 20 -1.32 8.72 -13.70
N ASN A 21 -1.49 9.77 -14.48
CA ASN A 21 -0.42 10.65 -14.88
C ASN A 21 -0.97 12.08 -14.97
N ASP A 22 -0.53 12.93 -14.04
CA ASP A 22 -0.85 14.34 -14.01
C ASP A 22 0.44 15.13 -14.25
N LYS A 23 0.52 15.77 -15.44
CA LYS A 23 1.66 16.56 -15.88
C LYS A 23 1.32 18.02 -16.07
N MET A 24 0.11 18.44 -15.68
CA MET A 24 -0.31 19.82 -15.83
C MET A 24 0.28 20.66 -14.69
N GLN A 25 1.15 21.59 -15.05
CA GLN A 25 1.62 22.62 -14.13
C GLN A 25 0.51 23.67 -14.00
N HIS A 26 0.08 23.94 -12.79
CA HIS A 26 -0.95 24.91 -12.47
C HIS A 26 -0.54 25.71 -11.24
N ASP A 27 -0.57 27.04 -11.41
CA ASP A 27 -0.39 28.05 -10.38
C ASP A 27 -1.57 29.01 -10.52
N GLY A 28 -2.61 28.80 -9.72
CA GLY A 28 -3.87 29.54 -9.84
C GLY A 28 -3.87 30.88 -9.09
N ASN A 29 -2.94 31.06 -8.17
CA ASN A 29 -2.80 32.27 -7.38
C ASN A 29 -1.59 33.14 -7.78
N ASP A 30 -0.80 32.68 -8.78
CA ASP A 30 0.37 33.37 -9.35
C ASP A 30 1.44 33.68 -8.31
N ASP A 31 1.63 32.73 -7.35
CA ASP A 31 2.66 32.84 -6.32
C ASP A 31 4.02 32.20 -6.73
N GLY A 32 4.07 31.63 -7.92
CA GLY A 32 5.23 30.96 -8.49
C GLY A 32 5.45 29.53 -8.02
N PHE A 33 4.48 28.92 -7.32
CA PHE A 33 4.51 27.53 -6.88
C PHE A 33 3.38 26.72 -7.53
N LEU A 34 3.64 25.43 -7.72
CA LEU A 34 2.63 24.50 -8.21
C LEU A 34 1.57 24.26 -7.13
N ASP A 35 0.30 24.54 -7.42
CA ASP A 35 -0.83 24.25 -6.54
C ASP A 35 -0.98 22.75 -6.25
N THR A 36 -0.65 21.93 -7.25
CA THR A 36 -0.68 20.47 -7.16
C THR A 36 0.61 19.88 -7.73
N PRO A 37 1.20 18.85 -7.07
CA PRO A 37 2.38 18.22 -7.61
C PRO A 37 2.08 17.47 -8.90
N LEU A 38 3.00 17.49 -9.85
CA LEU A 38 3.01 16.56 -10.98
C LEU A 38 3.12 15.14 -10.42
N ARG A 39 2.30 14.22 -10.92
CA ARG A 39 2.23 12.85 -10.39
C ARG A 39 2.16 11.83 -11.51
N GLU A 40 2.96 10.79 -11.37
CA GLU A 40 2.83 9.57 -12.13
C GLU A 40 2.72 8.39 -11.17
N GLN A 41 1.72 7.53 -11.37
CA GLN A 41 1.43 6.42 -10.48
C GLN A 41 1.02 5.18 -11.25
N VAL A 42 1.62 4.05 -10.89
CA VAL A 42 1.21 2.71 -11.28
C VAL A 42 0.86 1.90 -10.04
N ASN A 43 -0.30 1.27 -10.03
CA ASN A 43 -0.73 0.39 -8.95
C ASN A 43 -1.29 -0.89 -9.57
N VAL A 44 -0.69 -2.02 -9.23
CA VAL A 44 -1.07 -3.34 -9.72
C VAL A 44 -1.38 -4.22 -8.52
N MET A 45 -2.51 -4.89 -8.55
CA MET A 45 -2.90 -5.89 -7.55
C MET A 45 -3.41 -7.14 -8.24
N ASN A 46 -2.89 -8.28 -7.83
CA ASN A 46 -3.46 -9.57 -8.19
C ASN A 46 -3.95 -10.27 -6.93
N ARG A 47 -5.19 -10.71 -6.95
CA ARG A 47 -5.87 -11.37 -5.84
C ARG A 47 -6.43 -12.71 -6.29
N TRP A 48 -6.28 -13.71 -5.45
CA TRP A 48 -6.77 -15.07 -5.64
C TRP A 48 -7.78 -15.40 -4.54
N TYR A 49 -8.82 -16.13 -4.90
CA TYR A 49 -9.80 -16.66 -3.99
C TYR A 49 -9.94 -18.16 -4.23
N HIS A 50 -9.73 -18.95 -3.18
CA HIS A 50 -9.83 -20.39 -3.19
C HIS A 50 -10.88 -20.83 -2.20
N LYS A 51 -11.85 -21.65 -2.66
CA LYS A 51 -12.95 -22.14 -1.84
C LYS A 51 -13.09 -23.66 -1.99
N LEU A 52 -12.90 -24.36 -0.89
CA LEU A 52 -13.20 -25.77 -0.73
C LEU A 52 -14.35 -25.95 0.27
N ASP A 53 -14.77 -27.17 0.51
CA ASP A 53 -15.90 -27.45 1.39
C ASP A 53 -15.71 -26.92 2.82
N LYS A 54 -14.53 -27.12 3.40
CA LYS A 54 -14.16 -26.69 4.75
C LYS A 54 -13.03 -25.66 4.81
N TYR A 55 -12.56 -25.18 3.66
CA TYR A 55 -11.43 -24.26 3.60
C TYR A 55 -11.69 -23.14 2.62
N VAL A 56 -11.49 -21.91 3.09
CA VAL A 56 -11.59 -20.71 2.27
C VAL A 56 -10.30 -19.92 2.43
N ALA A 57 -9.71 -19.50 1.33
CA ALA A 57 -8.52 -18.67 1.36
C ALA A 57 -8.63 -17.51 0.37
N GLN A 58 -8.08 -16.38 0.78
CA GLN A 58 -7.74 -15.26 -0.09
C GLN A 58 -6.27 -14.98 0.08
N TYR A 59 -5.58 -14.73 -1.03
CA TYR A 59 -4.20 -14.26 -1.03
C TYR A 59 -4.00 -13.30 -2.18
N GLY A 60 -3.09 -12.40 -2.01
CA GLY A 60 -2.81 -11.40 -3.02
C GLY A 60 -1.49 -10.72 -2.84
N VAL A 61 -1.05 -10.15 -3.94
CA VAL A 61 0.11 -9.28 -4.02
C VAL A 61 -0.30 -7.94 -4.60
N ARG A 62 0.33 -6.88 -4.12
CA ARG A 62 0.14 -5.52 -4.62
C ARG A 62 1.48 -4.85 -4.78
N TYR A 63 1.62 -4.10 -5.84
CA TYR A 63 2.75 -3.22 -6.07
C TYR A 63 2.26 -1.82 -6.44
N LEU A 64 2.85 -0.82 -5.81
CA LEU A 64 2.64 0.58 -6.09
C LEU A 64 3.99 1.23 -6.40
N HIS A 65 4.05 1.93 -7.52
CA HIS A 65 5.08 2.90 -7.82
C HIS A 65 4.46 4.27 -8.01
N GLU A 66 5.01 5.27 -7.36
CA GLU A 66 4.55 6.65 -7.50
C GLU A 66 5.74 7.61 -7.56
N SER A 67 5.72 8.51 -8.54
CA SER A 67 6.65 9.63 -8.64
C SER A 67 5.86 10.94 -8.52
N ARG A 68 6.32 11.84 -7.67
CA ARG A 68 5.77 13.18 -7.50
C ARG A 68 6.85 14.23 -7.64
N THR A 69 6.51 15.32 -8.31
CA THR A 69 7.36 16.51 -8.43
C THR A 69 6.54 17.74 -8.09
N GLY A 70 7.00 18.49 -7.09
CA GLY A 70 6.42 19.77 -6.67
C GLY A 70 7.48 20.86 -6.63
N GLY A 71 7.08 22.03 -6.17
CA GLY A 71 7.93 23.20 -6.03
C GLY A 71 7.53 24.34 -6.97
N GLN A 72 8.50 25.12 -7.43
CA GLN A 72 8.23 26.31 -8.24
C GLN A 72 7.78 25.97 -9.67
N ASP A 73 6.84 26.75 -10.17
CA ASP A 73 6.33 26.65 -11.54
C ASP A 73 7.33 27.27 -12.54
N THR A 74 8.12 26.41 -13.17
CA THR A 74 9.12 26.82 -14.16
C THR A 74 8.56 26.97 -15.58
N LYS A 75 7.28 26.74 -15.77
CA LYS A 75 6.63 26.92 -17.08
C LYS A 75 6.16 28.36 -17.29
N HIS A 76 5.67 28.99 -16.23
CA HIS A 76 5.09 30.32 -16.30
C HIS A 76 6.02 31.40 -15.70
N HIS A 77 7.02 30.97 -14.90
CA HIS A 77 7.97 31.87 -14.25
C HIS A 77 9.43 31.48 -14.58
N ASP A 78 10.29 32.48 -14.74
CA ASP A 78 11.72 32.29 -15.03
C ASP A 78 12.54 32.37 -13.73
N PHE A 79 12.96 31.19 -13.25
CA PHE A 79 13.80 31.04 -12.06
C PHE A 79 15.20 30.58 -12.46
N THR A 80 16.24 31.21 -11.91
CA THR A 80 17.64 30.82 -12.16
C THR A 80 17.97 29.48 -11.47
N ASP A 81 17.46 29.25 -10.26
CA ASP A 81 17.65 28.01 -9.48
C ASP A 81 16.32 27.66 -8.76
N PRO A 82 15.38 27.01 -9.45
CA PRO A 82 14.04 26.77 -8.90
C PRO A 82 14.06 25.72 -7.80
N TYR A 83 13.40 26.02 -6.68
CA TYR A 83 13.16 25.06 -5.62
C TYR A 83 12.28 23.90 -6.12
N ARG A 84 12.75 22.66 -5.94
CA ARG A 84 12.04 21.45 -6.37
C ARG A 84 11.98 20.40 -5.28
N ILE A 85 10.85 19.70 -5.24
CA ILE A 85 10.63 18.54 -4.39
C ILE A 85 10.39 17.35 -5.32
N HIS A 86 11.16 16.28 -5.11
CA HIS A 86 10.97 15.01 -5.80
C HIS A 86 10.72 13.91 -4.77
N LEU A 87 9.65 13.14 -4.96
CA LEU A 87 9.33 11.97 -4.15
C LEU A 87 9.13 10.77 -5.06
N ASN A 88 9.89 9.71 -4.81
CA ASN A 88 9.71 8.43 -5.47
C ASN A 88 9.37 7.39 -4.41
N THR A 89 8.20 6.78 -4.56
CA THR A 89 7.68 5.78 -3.64
C THR A 89 7.54 4.44 -4.35
N ASN A 90 8.07 3.40 -3.73
CA ASN A 90 7.84 2.01 -4.09
C ASN A 90 7.22 1.30 -2.90
N ARG A 91 6.15 0.54 -3.12
CA ARG A 91 5.52 -0.25 -2.09
C ARG A 91 5.11 -1.61 -2.64
N ALA A 92 5.57 -2.66 -1.99
CA ALA A 92 5.15 -4.02 -2.24
C ALA A 92 4.40 -4.56 -1.04
N GLU A 93 3.27 -5.23 -1.28
CA GLU A 93 2.44 -5.82 -0.24
C GLU A 93 2.07 -7.25 -0.63
N LEU A 94 2.04 -8.12 0.34
CA LEU A 94 1.45 -9.45 0.21
C LEU A 94 0.54 -9.72 1.40
N PHE A 95 -0.55 -10.46 1.16
CA PHE A 95 -1.46 -10.84 2.22
C PHE A 95 -2.08 -12.22 1.95
N THR A 96 -2.47 -12.87 3.02
CA THR A 96 -3.32 -14.04 2.98
C THR A 96 -4.33 -14.00 4.12
N LYS A 97 -5.56 -14.45 3.82
CA LYS A 97 -6.61 -14.72 4.79
C LYS A 97 -7.09 -16.13 4.55
N GLN A 98 -6.97 -16.98 5.53
CA GLN A 98 -7.33 -18.40 5.43
C GLN A 98 -8.28 -18.75 6.55
N ALA A 99 -9.34 -19.47 6.25
CA ALA A 99 -10.29 -19.96 7.23
C ALA A 99 -10.52 -21.46 7.03
N TYR A 100 -10.46 -22.20 8.12
CA TYR A 100 -10.82 -23.60 8.16
C TYR A 100 -12.07 -23.78 9.01
N ILE A 101 -13.12 -24.38 8.41
CA ILE A 101 -14.39 -24.66 9.05
C ILE A 101 -14.29 -26.03 9.71
N ILE A 102 -14.26 -26.05 11.04
CA ILE A 102 -14.17 -27.28 11.83
C ILE A 102 -15.52 -27.98 11.84
N ASP A 103 -16.57 -27.23 12.18
CA ASP A 103 -17.94 -27.71 12.26
C ASP A 103 -18.91 -26.68 11.66
N LYS A 104 -19.65 -27.07 10.63
CA LYS A 104 -20.60 -26.17 9.97
C LYS A 104 -21.88 -25.97 10.78
N GLU A 105 -22.30 -26.97 11.53
CA GLU A 105 -23.55 -26.92 12.33
C GLU A 105 -23.38 -26.03 13.55
N LYS A 106 -22.17 -26.03 14.14
CA LYS A 106 -21.80 -25.19 15.30
C LYS A 106 -21.11 -23.89 14.94
N VAL A 107 -21.05 -23.55 13.64
CA VAL A 107 -20.32 -22.38 13.16
C VAL A 107 -18.92 -22.27 13.80
N GLU A 108 -18.22 -23.44 13.88
CA GLU A 108 -16.90 -23.50 14.47
C GLU A 108 -15.81 -23.35 13.42
N SER A 109 -14.94 -22.36 13.57
CA SER A 109 -13.91 -22.05 12.60
C SER A 109 -12.64 -21.48 13.24
N VAL A 110 -11.52 -21.65 12.52
CA VAL A 110 -10.27 -21.01 12.78
C VAL A 110 -9.87 -20.20 11.55
N ALA A 111 -9.46 -18.95 11.75
CA ALA A 111 -8.99 -18.10 10.67
C ALA A 111 -7.58 -17.56 10.97
N LEU A 112 -6.72 -17.57 9.95
CA LEU A 112 -5.39 -16.99 9.95
C LEU A 112 -5.33 -15.85 8.97
N ILE A 113 -4.89 -14.69 9.44
CA ILE A 113 -4.63 -13.51 8.62
C ILE A 113 -3.15 -13.20 8.73
N LEU A 114 -2.46 -13.15 7.60
CA LEU A 114 -1.07 -12.70 7.51
C LEU A 114 -0.97 -11.61 6.46
N SER A 115 -0.22 -10.56 6.75
CA SER A 115 0.18 -9.58 5.75
C SER A 115 1.58 -9.07 6.00
N GLY A 116 2.25 -8.71 4.93
CA GLY A 116 3.54 -8.05 4.97
C GLY A 116 3.62 -6.95 3.94
N SER A 117 4.29 -5.87 4.26
CA SER A 117 4.57 -4.78 3.33
C SER A 117 6.00 -4.28 3.47
N TYR A 118 6.55 -3.91 2.33
CA TYR A 118 7.79 -3.16 2.19
C TYR A 118 7.48 -1.84 1.52
N HIS A 119 7.92 -0.75 2.13
CA HIS A 119 7.75 0.60 1.62
C HIS A 119 9.10 1.29 1.57
N GLU A 120 9.43 1.83 0.42
CA GLU A 120 10.60 2.66 0.19
C GLU A 120 10.14 4.01 -0.34
N GLN A 121 10.60 5.09 0.29
CA GLN A 121 10.42 6.43 -0.22
C GLN A 121 11.78 7.13 -0.32
N LYS A 122 12.16 7.50 -1.53
CA LYS A 122 13.33 8.35 -1.81
C LYS A 122 12.85 9.75 -2.14
N SER A 123 13.21 10.69 -1.29
CA SER A 123 12.77 12.07 -1.41
C SER A 123 13.97 12.98 -1.56
N ARG A 124 13.80 14.07 -2.31
CA ARG A 124 14.73 15.17 -2.37
C ARG A 124 13.95 16.48 -2.22
N TYR A 125 14.31 17.23 -1.22
CA TYR A 125 13.81 18.58 -0.96
C TYR A 125 14.90 19.56 -1.37
N ASP A 126 14.80 20.07 -2.60
CA ASP A 126 15.87 20.83 -3.25
C ASP A 126 17.17 20.03 -3.30
N ARG A 127 18.16 20.37 -2.47
CA ARG A 127 19.47 19.70 -2.36
C ARG A 127 19.53 18.66 -1.24
N THR A 128 18.51 18.60 -0.39
CA THR A 128 18.50 17.75 0.80
C THR A 128 17.80 16.42 0.50
N PRO A 129 18.54 15.29 0.44
CA PRO A 129 17.94 13.97 0.32
C PRO A 129 17.38 13.50 1.67
N TYR A 130 16.21 12.87 1.62
CA TYR A 130 15.57 12.20 2.74
C TYR A 130 14.97 10.88 2.27
N ASN A 131 15.48 9.77 2.80
CA ASN A 131 15.06 8.43 2.42
C ASN A 131 14.45 7.70 3.61
N VAL A 132 13.37 6.98 3.35
CA VAL A 132 12.63 6.21 4.35
C VAL A 132 12.41 4.79 3.84
N TYR A 133 12.62 3.83 4.72
CA TYR A 133 12.31 2.42 4.52
C TYR A 133 11.46 1.92 5.67
N GLN A 134 10.35 1.27 5.34
CA GLN A 134 9.44 0.68 6.33
C GLN A 134 9.11 -0.75 5.96
N ASN A 135 9.22 -1.64 6.95
CA ASN A 135 8.77 -3.02 6.85
C ASN A 135 7.68 -3.24 7.88
N ASN A 136 6.53 -3.75 7.44
CA ASN A 136 5.45 -4.12 8.34
C ASN A 136 5.10 -5.60 8.15
N VAL A 137 4.89 -6.30 9.26
CA VAL A 137 4.38 -7.67 9.30
C VAL A 137 3.26 -7.75 10.30
N TYR A 138 2.10 -8.22 9.85
CA TYR A 138 0.93 -8.45 10.68
C TYR A 138 0.52 -9.91 10.62
N ALA A 139 0.22 -10.48 11.78
CA ALA A 139 -0.35 -11.81 11.93
C ALA A 139 -1.53 -11.77 12.90
N SER A 140 -2.60 -12.50 12.58
CA SER A 140 -3.75 -12.66 13.46
C SER A 140 -4.34 -14.05 13.32
N LEU A 141 -4.55 -14.71 14.45
CA LEU A 141 -5.23 -16.00 14.56
C LEU A 141 -6.55 -15.78 15.28
N LEU A 142 -7.64 -16.19 14.67
CA LEU A 142 -9.00 -16.04 15.20
C LEU A 142 -9.63 -17.40 15.35
N TYR A 143 -10.39 -17.59 16.43
CA TYR A 143 -11.23 -18.75 16.66
C TYR A 143 -12.65 -18.31 16.96
N GLU A 144 -13.60 -18.93 16.29
CA GLU A 144 -15.03 -18.65 16.48
C GLU A 144 -15.78 -19.95 16.71
N LYS A 145 -16.74 -19.92 17.64
CA LYS A 145 -17.64 -21.04 17.91
C LYS A 145 -18.98 -20.57 18.43
N GLU A 146 -20.04 -21.12 17.89
CA GLU A 146 -21.41 -20.98 18.39
C GLU A 146 -21.75 -22.18 19.28
N PHE A 147 -22.08 -21.92 20.55
CA PHE A 147 -22.49 -22.96 21.52
C PHE A 147 -23.99 -23.17 21.49
N THR A 148 -24.74 -22.09 21.33
CA THR A 148 -26.19 -22.07 21.21
C THR A 148 -26.59 -20.92 20.29
N PRO A 149 -27.81 -20.85 19.74
CA PRO A 149 -28.25 -19.73 18.92
C PRO A 149 -28.17 -18.35 19.61
N MET A 150 -28.02 -18.33 20.94
CA MET A 150 -27.89 -17.09 21.71
C MET A 150 -26.49 -16.85 22.28
N HIS A 151 -25.57 -17.82 22.16
CA HIS A 151 -24.23 -17.72 22.77
C HIS A 151 -23.16 -18.14 21.77
N SER A 152 -22.29 -17.21 21.45
CA SER A 152 -21.10 -17.44 20.62
C SER A 152 -19.85 -16.90 21.31
N LEU A 153 -18.71 -17.49 21.00
CA LEU A 153 -17.40 -17.05 21.39
C LEU A 153 -16.61 -16.67 20.14
N SER A 154 -16.05 -15.47 20.12
CA SER A 154 -15.02 -15.07 19.16
C SER A 154 -13.81 -14.62 19.97
N THR A 155 -12.67 -15.24 19.73
CA THR A 155 -11.40 -14.93 20.42
C THR A 155 -10.25 -14.99 19.44
N GLY A 156 -9.14 -14.33 19.76
CA GLY A 156 -7.99 -14.34 18.88
C GLY A 156 -6.76 -13.70 19.48
N LEU A 157 -5.66 -13.88 18.79
CA LEU A 157 -4.37 -13.28 19.08
C LEU A 157 -3.84 -12.59 17.84
N SER A 158 -3.38 -11.35 18.00
CA SER A 158 -2.79 -10.59 16.90
C SER A 158 -1.44 -10.03 17.29
N MET A 159 -0.55 -9.96 16.31
CA MET A 159 0.78 -9.37 16.42
C MET A 159 0.99 -8.42 15.24
N ASN A 160 1.55 -7.26 15.52
CA ASN A 160 2.04 -6.33 14.51
C ASN A 160 3.50 -5.97 14.80
N TYR A 161 4.34 -6.09 13.79
CA TYR A 161 5.72 -5.62 13.80
C TYR A 161 5.88 -4.54 12.75
N ASP A 162 6.47 -3.42 13.15
CA ASP A 162 6.75 -2.28 12.27
C ASP A 162 8.21 -1.87 12.46
N GLY A 163 9.01 -2.05 11.43
CA GLY A 163 10.41 -1.64 11.36
C GLY A 163 10.53 -0.41 10.47
N PHE A 164 11.19 0.62 10.98
CA PHE A 164 11.36 1.90 10.31
C PHE A 164 12.82 2.32 10.31
N ASP A 165 13.33 2.69 9.14
CA ASP A 165 14.69 3.22 8.96
C ASP A 165 14.61 4.50 8.13
N GLU A 166 15.20 5.57 8.63
CA GLU A 166 15.22 6.87 7.96
C GLU A 166 16.64 7.45 7.88
N ASN A 167 16.93 8.06 6.76
CA ASN A 167 18.21 8.71 6.51
C ASN A 167 17.97 10.11 5.96
N LEU A 168 18.31 11.11 6.78
CA LEU A 168 18.29 12.52 6.44
C LEU A 168 19.72 13.03 6.36
N VAL A 169 20.17 13.42 5.18
CA VAL A 169 21.48 14.06 5.00
C VAL A 169 21.27 15.58 4.97
N GLN A 170 21.60 16.24 6.07
CA GLN A 170 21.66 17.70 6.11
C GLN A 170 23.04 18.16 5.66
N TYR A 171 23.09 18.94 4.58
CA TYR A 171 24.28 19.71 4.26
C TYR A 171 24.30 20.92 5.20
N ALA A 172 25.23 20.93 6.16
CA ALA A 172 25.53 22.14 6.91
C ALA A 172 25.99 23.19 5.89
N GLY A 173 25.16 24.22 5.70
CA GLY A 173 25.51 25.34 4.84
C GLY A 173 26.83 25.97 5.33
N GLY A 174 27.89 25.78 4.57
CA GLY A 174 29.10 26.54 4.80
C GLY A 174 28.76 28.00 4.52
N GLU A 175 28.81 28.83 5.55
CA GLU A 175 28.91 30.27 5.37
C GLU A 175 30.18 30.56 4.54
N SER A 176 29.97 31.15 3.40
CA SER A 176 31.03 31.76 2.60
C SER A 176 30.86 33.26 2.57
#